data_1cb656303efd916155fcdf17ae52cc35
#
_entry.id   1cb656303efd916155fcdf17ae52cc35
#
_cell.length_a   1.000
_cell.length_b   1.000
_cell.length_c   1.000
_cell.angle_alpha   90.00
_cell.angle_beta   90.00
_cell.angle_gamma   90.00
#
_symmetry.space_group_name_H-M   'P 1'
#
loop_
_entity.id
_entity.type
_entity.pdbx_description
1 polymer ?
#
loop_
_entity_poly.entity_id
_entity_poly.type
_entity_poly.pdbx_seq_one_letter_code
_entity_poly.pdbx_strand_id
1 'polypeptide(L)'
;MKKNRIILLLAVVLWLTSSVSAATIDRIAVRSEAMKKEIPVVVIVPDAAKSGVRMPVLYLLHGYSGDQETWLNVKPSLPQMADRDSVIVVCPDGENSWYWDSPKDPSSRFETFVARELIDYVDAHYPTRGDRSGRAITGLSMGGHGGRWLSFRHKDTFGAGGSTSGGVDIRPFPENWEMAKQLGEEATNRKTWDDHTVMTQLDSISNGDLALVIDCGYDDFFFDVNNKLHEALRERGIEHDYTVRPGVHNGPYWTNSIDYQWLFFKKFFDRSGR
;
A
#
# COMPACT_ATOMS: atom_id res chain seq x y z
N MET A 1 70.21 -3.59 40.82
CA MET A 1 69.64 -4.10 39.58
C MET A 1 68.11 -4.24 39.75
N LYS A 2 67.31 -3.27 39.27
CA LYS A 2 65.84 -3.30 39.34
C LYS A 2 65.31 -3.82 38.01
N LYS A 3 64.64 -5.02 38.05
CA LYS A 3 63.96 -5.59 36.85
C LYS A 3 62.62 -4.94 36.69
N ASN A 4 62.46 -4.12 35.62
CA ASN A 4 61.18 -3.59 35.19
C ASN A 4 60.40 -4.77 34.50
N ARG A 5 59.26 -5.14 35.07
CA ARG A 5 58.26 -6.02 34.41
C ARG A 5 57.29 -5.13 33.63
N ILE A 6 57.36 -5.18 32.33
CA ILE A 6 56.38 -4.60 31.45
C ILE A 6 55.18 -5.57 31.40
N ILE A 7 54.04 -5.15 31.93
CA ILE A 7 52.76 -5.85 31.80
C ILE A 7 52.12 -5.41 30.50
N LEU A 8 52.07 -6.31 29.52
CA LEU A 8 51.37 -6.10 28.25
C LEU A 8 49.88 -6.39 28.45
N LEU A 9 49.05 -5.36 28.53
CA LEU A 9 47.59 -5.47 28.54
C LEU A 9 47.12 -5.71 27.08
N LEU A 10 46.75 -6.92 26.74
CA LEU A 10 46.03 -7.26 25.53
C LEU A 10 44.56 -6.83 25.70
N ALA A 11 44.17 -5.73 25.10
CA ALA A 11 42.77 -5.35 24.97
C ALA A 11 42.12 -6.22 23.88
N VAL A 12 41.33 -7.20 24.26
CA VAL A 12 40.49 -7.98 23.35
C VAL A 12 39.29 -7.10 22.99
N VAL A 13 39.35 -6.48 21.82
CA VAL A 13 38.18 -5.80 21.25
C VAL A 13 37.24 -6.89 20.71
N LEU A 14 36.21 -7.25 21.49
CA LEU A 14 35.08 -8.03 20.99
C LEU A 14 34.32 -7.16 19.96
N TRP A 15 34.51 -7.42 18.69
CA TRP A 15 33.61 -6.98 17.66
C TRP A 15 32.31 -7.76 17.80
N LEU A 16 31.31 -7.16 18.44
CA LEU A 16 29.94 -7.62 18.34
C LEU A 16 29.51 -7.36 16.88
N THR A 17 29.67 -8.36 16.04
CA THR A 17 28.99 -8.38 14.75
C THR A 17 27.49 -8.47 15.05
N SER A 18 26.83 -7.33 15.18
CA SER A 18 25.39 -7.28 15.06
C SER A 18 25.08 -7.84 13.69
N SER A 19 24.54 -9.05 13.63
CA SER A 19 23.94 -9.57 12.40
C SER A 19 22.91 -8.52 12.00
N VAL A 20 23.15 -7.82 10.90
CA VAL A 20 22.13 -6.96 10.31
C VAL A 20 21.05 -7.94 9.89
N SER A 21 20.06 -8.10 10.74
CA SER A 21 18.85 -8.83 10.44
C SER A 21 18.21 -8.10 9.25
N ALA A 22 17.87 -8.82 8.23
CA ALA A 22 17.20 -8.28 7.06
C ALA A 22 15.86 -8.99 6.90
N ALA A 23 14.82 -8.22 6.64
CA ALA A 23 13.52 -8.79 6.30
C ALA A 23 13.67 -9.84 5.19
N THR A 24 12.91 -10.91 5.28
CA THR A 24 12.81 -11.92 4.21
C THR A 24 11.88 -11.40 3.13
N ILE A 25 12.24 -11.61 1.86
CA ILE A 25 11.40 -11.29 0.71
C ILE A 25 10.89 -12.59 0.10
N ASP A 26 9.65 -12.92 0.37
CA ASP A 26 8.98 -14.08 -0.19
C ASP A 26 8.31 -13.70 -1.52
N ARG A 27 8.55 -14.49 -2.55
CA ARG A 27 7.89 -14.41 -3.85
C ARG A 27 7.00 -15.62 -4.00
N ILE A 28 5.70 -15.39 -3.92
CA ILE A 28 4.70 -16.44 -3.88
C ILE A 28 3.69 -16.26 -5.00
N ALA A 29 2.93 -17.30 -5.26
CA ALA A 29 1.73 -17.23 -6.10
C ALA A 29 0.52 -17.59 -5.24
N VAL A 30 -0.48 -16.71 -5.23
CA VAL A 30 -1.71 -16.91 -4.46
C VAL A 30 -2.84 -17.24 -5.42
N ARG A 31 -3.47 -18.37 -5.20
CA ARG A 31 -4.61 -18.82 -6.02
C ARG A 31 -5.82 -17.91 -5.77
N SER A 32 -6.30 -17.25 -6.83
CA SER A 32 -7.61 -16.61 -6.83
C SER A 32 -8.68 -17.59 -7.29
N GLU A 33 -9.59 -17.92 -6.41
CA GLU A 33 -10.74 -18.75 -6.76
C GLU A 33 -11.76 -17.99 -7.60
N ALA A 34 -11.90 -16.68 -7.37
CA ALA A 34 -12.78 -15.82 -8.17
C ALA A 34 -12.32 -15.70 -9.62
N MET A 35 -11.00 -15.66 -9.87
CA MET A 35 -10.42 -15.51 -11.21
C MET A 35 -9.91 -16.84 -11.81
N LYS A 36 -9.83 -17.91 -11.01
CA LYS A 36 -9.31 -19.24 -11.42
C LYS A 36 -7.85 -19.22 -11.91
N LYS A 37 -7.05 -18.28 -11.42
CA LYS A 37 -5.63 -18.12 -11.78
C LYS A 37 -4.74 -17.88 -10.56
N GLU A 38 -3.45 -18.13 -10.72
CA GLU A 38 -2.42 -17.78 -9.73
C GLU A 38 -2.01 -16.32 -9.93
N ILE A 39 -1.96 -15.57 -8.85
CA ILE A 39 -1.54 -14.16 -8.84
C ILE A 39 -0.19 -14.04 -8.12
N PRO A 40 0.84 -13.49 -8.78
CA PRO A 40 2.12 -13.23 -8.14
C PRO A 40 2.00 -12.21 -7.00
N VAL A 41 2.68 -12.47 -5.90
CA VAL A 41 2.70 -11.58 -4.73
C VAL A 41 4.10 -11.57 -4.13
N VAL A 42 4.59 -10.39 -3.81
CA VAL A 42 5.76 -10.21 -2.95
C VAL A 42 5.29 -9.95 -1.53
N VAL A 43 5.85 -10.70 -0.57
CA VAL A 43 5.64 -10.47 0.86
C VAL A 43 6.98 -10.18 1.52
N ILE A 44 7.10 -9.00 2.13
CA ILE A 44 8.27 -8.61 2.91
C ILE A 44 7.98 -8.90 4.37
N VAL A 45 8.72 -9.83 4.94
CA VAL A 45 8.49 -10.36 6.29
C VAL A 45 9.62 -9.90 7.21
N PRO A 46 9.34 -9.05 8.21
CA PRO A 46 10.34 -8.64 9.20
C PRO A 46 10.95 -9.82 9.94
N ASP A 47 12.20 -9.70 10.33
CA ASP A 47 12.91 -10.75 11.07
C ASP A 47 12.25 -11.07 12.43
N ALA A 48 11.60 -10.07 13.03
CA ALA A 48 10.81 -10.23 14.25
C ALA A 48 9.65 -11.24 14.10
N ALA A 49 9.19 -11.54 12.88
CA ALA A 49 8.19 -12.59 12.60
C ALA A 49 8.61 -13.96 13.10
N LYS A 50 9.92 -14.26 13.10
CA LYS A 50 10.51 -15.53 13.57
C LYS A 50 10.24 -15.79 15.06
N SER A 51 9.98 -14.74 15.84
CA SER A 51 9.62 -14.85 17.26
C SER A 51 8.13 -15.14 17.52
N GLY A 52 7.30 -15.24 16.48
CA GLY A 52 5.88 -15.47 16.59
C GLY A 52 5.06 -14.23 17.00
N VAL A 53 5.69 -13.05 17.06
CA VAL A 53 4.98 -11.78 17.32
C VAL A 53 4.07 -11.45 16.15
N ARG A 54 2.81 -11.15 16.44
CA ARG A 54 1.84 -10.71 15.41
C ARG A 54 2.08 -9.25 15.03
N MET A 55 2.14 -9.00 13.74
CA MET A 55 2.52 -7.71 13.16
C MET A 55 1.40 -7.09 12.35
N PRO A 56 1.39 -5.76 12.24
CA PRO A 56 0.54 -5.07 11.28
C PRO A 56 0.97 -5.36 9.84
N VAL A 57 0.03 -5.19 8.92
CA VAL A 57 0.24 -5.45 7.48
C VAL A 57 -0.08 -4.19 6.69
N LEU A 58 0.85 -3.78 5.82
CA LEU A 58 0.64 -2.76 4.80
C LEU A 58 0.52 -3.43 3.43
N TYR A 59 -0.67 -3.37 2.82
CA TYR A 59 -0.89 -3.74 1.43
C TYR A 59 -0.48 -2.58 0.53
N LEU A 60 0.45 -2.82 -0.39
CA LEU A 60 1.12 -1.78 -1.17
C LEU A 60 0.96 -2.04 -2.67
N LEU A 61 0.09 -1.26 -3.30
CA LEU A 61 -0.43 -1.49 -4.64
C LEU A 61 0.41 -0.75 -5.69
N HIS A 62 0.73 -1.43 -6.81
CA HIS A 62 1.48 -0.83 -7.93
C HIS A 62 0.58 0.01 -8.86
N GLY A 63 1.22 0.79 -9.75
CA GLY A 63 0.55 1.57 -10.78
C GLY A 63 0.29 0.79 -12.08
N TYR A 64 -0.37 1.45 -13.04
CA TYR A 64 -0.61 0.88 -14.38
C TYR A 64 0.69 0.40 -15.01
N SER A 65 0.67 -0.77 -15.66
CA SER A 65 1.82 -1.49 -16.23
C SER A 65 2.93 -1.90 -15.25
N GLY A 66 2.67 -1.81 -13.95
CA GLY A 66 3.54 -2.38 -12.92
C GLY A 66 3.20 -3.84 -12.61
N ASP A 67 3.86 -4.36 -11.58
CA ASP A 67 3.73 -5.72 -11.09
C ASP A 67 4.05 -5.78 -9.58
N GLN A 68 4.11 -6.98 -9.00
CA GLN A 68 4.44 -7.22 -7.59
C GLN A 68 5.85 -6.75 -7.18
N GLU A 69 6.79 -6.56 -8.13
CA GLU A 69 8.16 -6.08 -7.86
C GLU A 69 8.28 -4.55 -7.88
N THR A 70 7.27 -3.86 -8.38
CA THR A 70 7.29 -2.41 -8.61
C THR A 70 7.76 -1.64 -7.38
N TRP A 71 7.25 -1.96 -6.20
CA TRP A 71 7.62 -1.24 -4.99
C TRP A 71 9.03 -1.52 -4.49
N LEU A 72 9.58 -2.71 -4.73
CA LEU A 72 11.00 -2.99 -4.47
C LEU A 72 11.92 -2.19 -5.40
N ASN A 73 11.47 -1.94 -6.64
CA ASN A 73 12.19 -1.09 -7.59
C ASN A 73 12.07 0.40 -7.26
N VAL A 74 10.88 0.87 -6.87
CA VAL A 74 10.62 2.27 -6.48
C VAL A 74 11.30 2.61 -5.15
N LYS A 75 11.28 1.70 -4.18
CA LYS A 75 11.84 1.90 -2.83
C LYS A 75 12.72 0.70 -2.44
N PRO A 76 13.97 0.61 -2.90
CA PRO A 76 14.86 -0.50 -2.58
C PRO A 76 15.14 -0.68 -1.07
N SER A 77 14.94 0.36 -0.27
CA SER A 77 15.04 0.31 1.20
C SER A 77 13.75 -0.16 1.90
N LEU A 78 12.72 -0.55 1.16
CA LEU A 78 11.44 -1.00 1.72
C LEU A 78 11.60 -2.21 2.68
N PRO A 79 12.44 -3.22 2.39
CA PRO A 79 12.68 -4.32 3.33
C PRO A 79 13.28 -3.86 4.66
N GLN A 80 14.22 -2.90 4.64
CA GLN A 80 14.81 -2.33 5.84
C GLN A 80 13.80 -1.51 6.65
N MET A 81 12.88 -0.80 5.97
CA MET A 81 11.79 -0.07 6.63
C MET A 81 10.83 -1.05 7.31
N ALA A 82 10.45 -2.12 6.62
CA ALA A 82 9.59 -3.19 7.13
C ALA A 82 10.19 -3.83 8.39
N ASP A 83 11.47 -4.19 8.33
CA ASP A 83 12.20 -4.83 9.44
C ASP A 83 12.33 -3.91 10.65
N ARG A 84 12.77 -2.66 10.43
CA ARG A 84 12.94 -1.65 11.48
C ARG A 84 11.66 -1.41 12.28
N ASP A 85 10.52 -1.35 11.60
CA ASP A 85 9.25 -0.96 12.20
C ASP A 85 8.31 -2.15 12.45
N SER A 86 8.77 -3.38 12.17
CA SER A 86 8.03 -4.64 12.35
C SER A 86 6.66 -4.64 11.65
N VAL A 87 6.65 -4.23 10.38
CA VAL A 87 5.46 -4.19 9.52
C VAL A 87 5.64 -5.18 8.37
N ILE A 88 4.71 -6.12 8.22
CA ILE A 88 4.65 -6.97 7.03
C ILE A 88 4.17 -6.13 5.85
N VAL A 89 4.84 -6.21 4.70
CA VAL A 89 4.40 -5.52 3.47
C VAL A 89 3.99 -6.55 2.43
N VAL A 90 2.83 -6.35 1.82
CA VAL A 90 2.27 -7.25 0.82
C VAL A 90 2.05 -6.48 -0.48
N CYS A 91 2.74 -6.88 -1.54
CA CYS A 91 2.70 -6.26 -2.86
C CYS A 91 2.13 -7.27 -3.86
N PRO A 92 0.82 -7.26 -4.13
CA PRO A 92 0.24 -8.12 -5.16
C PRO A 92 0.49 -7.58 -6.56
N ASP A 93 0.56 -8.47 -7.56
CA ASP A 93 0.30 -8.10 -8.94
C ASP A 93 -1.19 -7.79 -9.09
N GLY A 94 -1.52 -6.60 -9.50
CA GLY A 94 -2.88 -6.13 -9.77
C GLY A 94 -3.19 -6.10 -11.27
N GLU A 95 -2.25 -6.53 -12.12
CA GLU A 95 -2.33 -6.35 -13.58
C GLU A 95 -2.71 -4.89 -13.93
N ASN A 96 -3.48 -4.66 -14.98
CA ASN A 96 -4.04 -3.35 -15.33
C ASN A 96 -5.52 -3.22 -14.93
N SER A 97 -5.89 -3.82 -13.79
CA SER A 97 -7.29 -3.98 -13.36
C SER A 97 -7.89 -2.76 -12.67
N TRP A 98 -7.08 -1.76 -12.31
CA TRP A 98 -7.50 -0.66 -11.43
C TRP A 98 -8.02 -1.14 -10.07
N TYR A 99 -7.75 -2.41 -9.74
CA TYR A 99 -8.21 -3.07 -8.51
C TYR A 99 -9.73 -3.16 -8.40
N TRP A 100 -10.42 -3.20 -9.55
CA TRP A 100 -11.86 -3.44 -9.63
C TRP A 100 -12.19 -4.93 -9.78
N ASP A 101 -13.41 -5.25 -9.45
CA ASP A 101 -14.10 -6.40 -10.02
C ASP A 101 -14.76 -5.96 -11.32
N SER A 102 -14.16 -6.26 -12.45
CA SER A 102 -14.62 -5.76 -13.74
C SER A 102 -16.06 -6.20 -14.04
N PRO A 103 -16.96 -5.27 -14.42
CA PRO A 103 -18.28 -5.62 -14.90
C PRO A 103 -18.29 -6.19 -16.33
N LYS A 104 -17.16 -6.10 -17.05
CA LYS A 104 -17.01 -6.56 -18.44
C LYS A 104 -16.24 -7.86 -18.55
N ASP A 105 -15.26 -8.08 -17.68
CA ASP A 105 -14.39 -9.25 -17.71
C ASP A 105 -14.50 -10.03 -16.39
N PRO A 106 -15.19 -11.19 -16.38
CA PRO A 106 -15.34 -12.01 -15.19
C PRO A 106 -14.00 -12.63 -14.72
N SER A 107 -12.94 -12.62 -15.54
CA SER A 107 -11.59 -13.07 -15.17
C SER A 107 -10.77 -12.00 -14.48
N SER A 108 -11.30 -10.77 -14.34
CA SER A 108 -10.69 -9.63 -13.63
C SER A 108 -11.52 -9.28 -12.40
N ARG A 109 -11.19 -9.93 -11.26
CA ARG A 109 -11.88 -9.80 -9.97
C ARG A 109 -10.91 -9.34 -8.87
N PHE A 110 -10.21 -8.25 -9.12
CA PHE A 110 -9.11 -7.82 -8.26
C PHE A 110 -9.56 -7.14 -6.96
N GLU A 111 -10.76 -6.57 -6.91
CA GLU A 111 -11.35 -6.13 -5.62
C GLU A 111 -11.58 -7.34 -4.70
N THR A 112 -12.23 -8.39 -5.21
CA THR A 112 -12.45 -9.64 -4.47
C THR A 112 -11.11 -10.27 -4.07
N PHE A 113 -10.14 -10.33 -4.99
CA PHE A 113 -8.84 -10.91 -4.70
C PHE A 113 -8.11 -10.16 -3.57
N VAL A 114 -7.92 -8.85 -3.72
CA VAL A 114 -7.10 -8.07 -2.75
C VAL A 114 -7.79 -7.90 -1.41
N ALA A 115 -9.12 -7.64 -1.40
CA ALA A 115 -9.83 -7.34 -0.17
C ALA A 115 -10.33 -8.58 0.62
N ARG A 116 -10.23 -9.78 0.04
CA ARG A 116 -10.68 -11.04 0.67
C ARG A 116 -9.66 -12.16 0.51
N GLU A 117 -9.49 -12.72 -0.70
CA GLU A 117 -8.70 -13.93 -0.93
C GLU A 117 -7.25 -13.79 -0.49
N LEU A 118 -6.60 -12.65 -0.84
CA LEU A 118 -5.23 -12.36 -0.45
C LEU A 118 -5.10 -12.13 1.05
N ILE A 119 -6.06 -11.46 1.68
CA ILE A 119 -6.08 -11.25 3.13
C ILE A 119 -6.19 -12.57 3.86
N ASP A 120 -7.12 -13.43 3.47
CA ASP A 120 -7.30 -14.75 4.06
C ASP A 120 -6.03 -15.58 3.94
N TYR A 121 -5.39 -15.55 2.76
CA TYR A 121 -4.11 -16.22 2.55
C TYR A 121 -3.00 -15.68 3.46
N VAL A 122 -2.82 -14.37 3.50
CA VAL A 122 -1.75 -13.72 4.28
C VAL A 122 -1.94 -13.97 5.77
N ASP A 123 -3.16 -13.86 6.28
CA ASP A 123 -3.46 -14.12 7.69
C ASP A 123 -3.27 -15.59 8.10
N ALA A 124 -3.46 -16.53 7.16
CA ALA A 124 -3.25 -17.95 7.39
C ALA A 124 -1.75 -18.36 7.39
N HIS A 125 -0.90 -17.62 6.64
CA HIS A 125 0.49 -18.06 6.39
C HIS A 125 1.54 -17.17 7.09
N TYR A 126 1.17 -15.99 7.56
CA TYR A 126 2.08 -15.03 8.20
C TYR A 126 1.54 -14.60 9.58
N PRO A 127 2.41 -14.21 10.52
CA PRO A 127 1.99 -13.80 11.86
C PRO A 127 1.41 -12.39 11.86
N THR A 128 0.24 -12.23 11.27
CA THR A 128 -0.45 -10.94 11.14
C THR A 128 -1.30 -10.61 12.36
N ARG A 129 -1.56 -9.30 12.58
CA ARG A 129 -2.71 -8.86 13.38
C ARG A 129 -3.94 -8.99 12.49
N GLY A 130 -4.74 -10.04 12.71
CA GLY A 130 -5.86 -10.44 11.85
C GLY A 130 -7.10 -9.52 11.90
N ASP A 131 -6.99 -8.28 12.36
CA ASP A 131 -8.09 -7.32 12.44
C ASP A 131 -7.79 -6.01 11.69
N ARG A 132 -8.83 -5.19 11.48
CA ARG A 132 -8.71 -3.93 10.72
C ARG A 132 -7.73 -2.93 11.32
N SER A 133 -7.52 -2.97 12.64
CA SER A 133 -6.59 -2.08 13.33
C SER A 133 -5.12 -2.40 13.02
N GLY A 134 -4.86 -3.63 12.57
CA GLY A 134 -3.58 -4.11 12.09
C GLY A 134 -3.41 -4.05 10.57
N ARG A 135 -4.40 -3.54 9.79
CA ARG A 135 -4.32 -3.52 8.32
C ARG A 135 -4.45 -2.12 7.75
N ALA A 136 -3.53 -1.80 6.85
CA ALA A 136 -3.57 -0.60 6.04
C ALA A 136 -3.34 -0.94 4.57
N ILE A 137 -3.83 -0.08 3.67
CA ILE A 137 -3.66 -0.23 2.23
C ILE A 137 -3.33 1.11 1.60
N THR A 138 -2.37 1.13 0.67
CA THR A 138 -2.02 2.30 -0.13
C THR A 138 -1.40 1.87 -1.45
N GLY A 139 -1.07 2.83 -2.29
CA GLY A 139 -0.39 2.56 -3.55
C GLY A 139 -0.11 3.82 -4.33
N LEU A 140 0.51 3.66 -5.49
CA LEU A 140 0.84 4.74 -6.42
C LEU A 140 -0.04 4.68 -7.68
N SER A 141 -0.45 5.84 -8.22
CA SER A 141 -1.17 5.94 -9.49
C SER A 141 -2.46 5.10 -9.51
N MET A 142 -2.57 4.10 -10.39
CA MET A 142 -3.63 3.09 -10.37
C MET A 142 -3.73 2.42 -8.97
N GLY A 143 -2.60 2.14 -8.31
CA GLY A 143 -2.59 1.63 -6.93
C GLY A 143 -3.04 2.66 -5.89
N GLY A 144 -2.83 3.95 -6.15
CA GLY A 144 -3.39 5.03 -5.33
C GLY A 144 -4.91 5.11 -5.43
N HIS A 145 -5.47 4.88 -6.63
CA HIS A 145 -6.90 4.61 -6.81
C HIS A 145 -7.31 3.39 -6.00
N GLY A 146 -6.63 2.25 -6.21
CA GLY A 146 -6.94 0.98 -5.52
C GLY A 146 -6.92 1.10 -4.01
N GLY A 147 -5.94 1.80 -3.44
CA GLY A 147 -5.86 2.03 -2.00
C GLY A 147 -7.08 2.77 -1.43
N ARG A 148 -7.60 3.77 -2.16
CA ARG A 148 -8.83 4.47 -1.79
C ARG A 148 -10.07 3.65 -2.07
N TRP A 149 -10.17 3.08 -3.27
CA TRP A 149 -11.30 2.26 -3.68
C TRP A 149 -11.56 1.14 -2.69
N LEU A 150 -10.51 0.35 -2.40
CA LEU A 150 -10.63 -0.80 -1.52
C LEU A 150 -10.84 -0.40 -0.05
N SER A 151 -10.15 0.63 0.46
CA SER A 151 -10.35 1.04 1.85
C SER A 151 -11.75 1.60 2.10
N PHE A 152 -12.34 2.36 1.18
CA PHE A 152 -13.68 2.91 1.35
C PHE A 152 -14.76 1.83 1.31
N ARG A 153 -14.63 0.87 0.42
CA ARG A 153 -15.61 -0.20 0.21
C ARG A 153 -15.46 -1.35 1.22
N HIS A 154 -14.27 -1.51 1.79
CA HIS A 154 -13.93 -2.58 2.74
C HIS A 154 -13.37 -2.00 4.06
N LYS A 155 -14.04 -0.98 4.61
CA LYS A 155 -13.65 -0.32 5.86
C LYS A 155 -13.70 -1.23 7.09
N ASP A 156 -14.42 -2.34 7.02
CA ASP A 156 -14.43 -3.38 8.06
C ASP A 156 -13.16 -4.27 7.99
N THR A 157 -12.47 -4.26 6.87
CA THR A 157 -11.23 -5.01 6.63
C THR A 157 -9.99 -4.16 6.88
N PHE A 158 -9.99 -2.90 6.38
CA PHE A 158 -8.87 -1.96 6.51
C PHE A 158 -9.21 -0.87 7.54
N GLY A 159 -8.26 -0.54 8.40
CA GLY A 159 -8.40 0.58 9.35
C GLY A 159 -7.77 1.87 8.86
N ALA A 160 -6.87 1.78 7.86
CA ALA A 160 -6.24 2.94 7.25
C ALA A 160 -6.11 2.77 5.73
N GLY A 161 -6.27 3.87 5.01
CA GLY A 161 -6.11 3.93 3.56
C GLY A 161 -5.25 5.09 3.10
N GLY A 162 -4.45 4.88 2.06
CA GLY A 162 -3.59 5.89 1.46
C GLY A 162 -3.72 5.98 -0.05
N SER A 163 -3.17 7.06 -0.60
CA SER A 163 -3.06 7.29 -2.04
C SER A 163 -1.87 8.17 -2.33
N THR A 164 -0.98 7.73 -3.22
CA THR A 164 0.06 8.57 -3.82
C THR A 164 -0.25 8.77 -5.29
N SER A 165 -0.39 10.02 -5.73
CA SER A 165 -0.66 10.35 -7.14
C SER A 165 -1.82 9.53 -7.71
N GLY A 166 -2.89 9.31 -6.92
CA GLY A 166 -3.95 8.38 -7.28
C GLY A 166 -4.92 8.90 -8.33
N GLY A 167 -5.35 8.05 -9.26
CA GLY A 167 -6.44 8.34 -10.20
C GLY A 167 -7.81 8.28 -9.53
N VAL A 168 -8.04 9.12 -8.52
CA VAL A 168 -9.22 9.06 -7.63
C VAL A 168 -10.52 9.52 -8.27
N ASP A 169 -10.43 10.27 -9.36
CA ASP A 169 -11.53 10.52 -10.30
C ASP A 169 -11.06 10.16 -11.71
N ILE A 170 -11.61 9.08 -12.26
CA ILE A 170 -11.20 8.55 -13.56
C ILE A 170 -11.94 9.21 -14.73
N ARG A 171 -13.06 9.89 -14.48
CA ARG A 171 -13.98 10.42 -15.50
C ARG A 171 -13.37 11.46 -16.44
N PRO A 172 -12.37 12.27 -16.02
CA PRO A 172 -11.66 13.16 -16.95
C PRO A 172 -10.72 12.45 -17.95
N PHE A 173 -10.52 11.12 -17.81
CA PHE A 173 -9.49 10.36 -18.54
C PHE A 173 -10.03 9.13 -19.28
N PRO A 174 -11.16 9.23 -20.03
CA PRO A 174 -11.85 8.03 -20.54
C PRO A 174 -11.05 7.23 -21.56
N GLU A 175 -10.10 7.86 -22.25
CA GLU A 175 -9.28 7.22 -23.30
C GLU A 175 -7.96 6.64 -22.77
N ASN A 176 -7.71 6.74 -21.45
CA ASN A 176 -6.40 6.40 -20.88
C ASN A 176 -6.40 5.02 -20.19
N TRP A 177 -5.19 4.44 -20.11
CA TRP A 177 -4.86 3.27 -19.25
C TRP A 177 -5.82 2.09 -19.39
N GLU A 178 -6.36 1.89 -20.59
CA GLU A 178 -7.22 0.75 -20.92
C GLU A 178 -8.45 0.55 -20.01
N MET A 179 -8.86 1.60 -19.30
CA MET A 179 -10.01 1.51 -18.38
C MET A 179 -11.30 1.05 -19.08
N ALA A 180 -11.46 1.39 -20.36
CA ALA A 180 -12.59 0.94 -21.16
C ALA A 180 -12.65 -0.59 -21.32
N LYS A 181 -11.51 -1.31 -21.24
CA LYS A 181 -11.50 -2.78 -21.23
C LYS A 181 -12.18 -3.35 -19.97
N GLN A 182 -12.04 -2.64 -18.84
CA GLN A 182 -12.63 -3.03 -17.56
C GLN A 182 -14.09 -2.58 -17.42
N LEU A 183 -14.42 -1.35 -17.85
CA LEU A 183 -15.70 -0.69 -17.58
C LEU A 183 -16.61 -0.57 -18.81
N GLY A 184 -16.09 -0.81 -20.02
CA GLY A 184 -16.72 -0.44 -21.30
C GLY A 184 -16.47 1.01 -21.64
N GLU A 185 -16.72 1.37 -22.92
CA GLU A 185 -16.57 2.74 -23.41
C GLU A 185 -17.39 3.74 -22.55
N GLU A 186 -16.77 4.82 -22.08
CA GLU A 186 -17.41 5.80 -21.18
C GLU A 186 -18.71 6.34 -21.78
N ALA A 187 -18.68 6.73 -23.06
CA ALA A 187 -19.83 7.30 -23.76
C ALA A 187 -21.12 6.45 -23.69
N THR A 188 -20.99 5.14 -23.57
CA THR A 188 -22.12 4.20 -23.49
C THR A 188 -22.29 3.53 -22.14
N ASN A 189 -21.34 3.72 -21.22
CA ASN A 189 -21.33 3.10 -19.88
C ASN A 189 -21.14 4.11 -18.75
N ARG A 190 -21.61 5.35 -18.91
CA ARG A 190 -21.42 6.46 -17.97
C ARG A 190 -21.69 6.10 -16.53
N LYS A 191 -22.81 5.43 -16.27
CA LYS A 191 -23.15 4.99 -14.91
C LYS A 191 -22.11 4.03 -14.35
N THR A 192 -21.55 3.11 -15.16
CA THR A 192 -20.50 2.19 -14.73
C THR A 192 -19.25 2.95 -14.33
N TRP A 193 -18.85 3.97 -15.09
CA TRP A 193 -17.72 4.82 -14.77
C TRP A 193 -17.94 5.64 -13.49
N ASP A 194 -19.13 6.20 -13.31
CA ASP A 194 -19.50 6.88 -12.08
C ASP A 194 -19.43 5.91 -10.88
N ASP A 195 -20.01 4.73 -10.99
CA ASP A 195 -20.04 3.72 -9.93
C ASP A 195 -18.64 3.19 -9.56
N HIS A 196 -17.64 3.29 -10.46
CA HIS A 196 -16.26 2.81 -10.27
C HIS A 196 -15.24 3.93 -10.02
N THR A 197 -15.69 5.09 -9.61
CA THR A 197 -14.88 6.26 -9.27
C THR A 197 -14.81 6.43 -7.75
N VAL A 198 -13.61 6.67 -7.19
CA VAL A 198 -13.44 6.89 -5.74
C VAL A 198 -14.28 8.07 -5.24
N MET A 199 -14.38 9.14 -6.02
CA MET A 199 -15.17 10.32 -5.66
C MET A 199 -16.64 10.01 -5.36
N THR A 200 -17.22 9.02 -5.99
CA THR A 200 -18.61 8.62 -5.76
C THR A 200 -18.81 7.68 -4.58
N GLN A 201 -17.71 7.15 -4.01
CA GLN A 201 -17.74 6.30 -2.81
C GLN A 201 -17.73 7.09 -1.50
N LEU A 202 -17.59 8.41 -1.54
CA LEU A 202 -17.49 9.27 -0.35
C LEU A 202 -18.71 9.18 0.58
N ASP A 203 -19.88 8.89 0.04
CA ASP A 203 -21.09 8.74 0.84
C ASP A 203 -21.12 7.40 1.65
N SER A 204 -20.19 6.49 1.39
CA SER A 204 -20.06 5.21 2.10
C SER A 204 -19.22 5.30 3.38
N ILE A 205 -18.54 6.41 3.61
CA ILE A 205 -17.64 6.61 4.75
C ILE A 205 -18.04 7.82 5.59
N SER A 206 -17.72 7.72 6.87
CA SER A 206 -17.94 8.79 7.88
C SER A 206 -16.62 9.12 8.57
N ASN A 207 -16.58 10.27 9.24
CA ASN A 207 -15.40 10.64 10.03
C ASN A 207 -15.09 9.59 11.10
N GLY A 208 -13.84 9.18 11.20
CA GLY A 208 -13.38 8.14 12.12
C GLY A 208 -13.52 6.70 11.60
N ASP A 209 -14.18 6.45 10.47
CA ASP A 209 -14.23 5.10 9.87
C ASP A 209 -12.84 4.62 9.45
N LEU A 210 -12.00 5.51 8.94
CA LEU A 210 -10.66 5.20 8.43
C LEU A 210 -9.65 6.30 8.81
N ALA A 211 -8.41 5.91 9.07
CA ALA A 211 -7.28 6.84 9.01
C ALA A 211 -6.87 7.03 7.55
N LEU A 212 -6.85 8.27 7.06
CA LEU A 212 -6.70 8.57 5.63
C LEU A 212 -5.50 9.47 5.35
N VAL A 213 -4.68 9.14 4.33
CA VAL A 213 -3.59 9.98 3.84
C VAL A 213 -3.61 10.10 2.32
N ILE A 214 -3.50 11.31 1.80
CA ILE A 214 -3.39 11.62 0.38
C ILE A 214 -2.08 12.34 0.13
N ASP A 215 -1.37 11.99 -0.93
CA ASP A 215 -0.12 12.60 -1.33
C ASP A 215 -0.09 12.76 -2.86
N CYS A 216 0.16 13.96 -3.37
CA CYS A 216 0.24 14.23 -4.80
C CYS A 216 1.21 15.37 -5.09
N GLY A 217 2.03 15.22 -6.14
CA GLY A 217 2.84 16.30 -6.66
C GLY A 217 1.98 17.35 -7.34
N TYR A 218 2.29 18.65 -7.17
CA TYR A 218 1.43 19.67 -7.78
C TYR A 218 1.63 19.88 -9.28
N ASP A 219 2.67 19.27 -9.87
CA ASP A 219 2.84 19.18 -11.32
C ASP A 219 2.42 17.81 -11.89
N ASP A 220 1.75 16.97 -11.07
CA ASP A 220 1.19 15.68 -11.46
C ASP A 220 -0.14 15.88 -12.21
N PHE A 221 -0.36 15.13 -13.28
CA PHE A 221 -1.61 15.23 -14.04
C PHE A 221 -2.85 14.78 -13.25
N PHE A 222 -2.69 14.07 -12.13
CA PHE A 222 -3.77 13.75 -11.20
C PHE A 222 -3.92 14.78 -10.06
N PHE A 223 -3.14 15.86 -10.06
CA PHE A 223 -3.19 16.85 -8.99
C PHE A 223 -4.61 17.40 -8.75
N ASP A 224 -5.28 17.84 -9.80
CA ASP A 224 -6.62 18.46 -9.69
C ASP A 224 -7.66 17.48 -9.11
N VAL A 225 -7.62 16.21 -9.49
CA VAL A 225 -8.58 15.22 -8.95
C VAL A 225 -8.29 14.87 -7.49
N ASN A 226 -7.02 14.89 -7.07
CA ASN A 226 -6.65 14.71 -5.66
C ASN A 226 -7.02 15.93 -4.80
N ASN A 227 -6.87 17.16 -5.32
CA ASN A 227 -7.38 18.37 -4.66
C ASN A 227 -8.90 18.31 -4.47
N LYS A 228 -9.65 17.93 -5.51
CA LYS A 228 -11.12 17.79 -5.42
C LYS A 228 -11.51 16.73 -4.37
N LEU A 229 -10.77 15.62 -4.27
CA LEU A 229 -11.00 14.61 -3.22
C LEU A 229 -10.75 15.21 -1.83
N HIS A 230 -9.65 15.94 -1.65
CA HIS A 230 -9.33 16.64 -0.40
C HIS A 230 -10.46 17.60 0.00
N GLU A 231 -10.91 18.47 -0.92
CA GLU A 231 -11.99 19.41 -0.68
C GLU A 231 -13.30 18.70 -0.30
N ALA A 232 -13.66 17.66 -1.06
CA ALA A 232 -14.88 16.87 -0.80
C ALA A 232 -14.87 16.14 0.55
N LEU A 233 -13.71 15.65 1.01
CA LEU A 233 -13.55 15.07 2.34
C LEU A 233 -13.70 16.15 3.43
N ARG A 234 -13.11 17.33 3.24
CA ARG A 234 -13.25 18.48 4.17
C ARG A 234 -14.69 18.95 4.30
N GLU A 235 -15.40 19.09 3.19
CA GLU A 235 -16.82 19.47 3.18
C GLU A 235 -17.71 18.49 3.94
N ARG A 236 -17.33 17.21 3.96
CA ARG A 236 -18.01 16.15 4.73
C ARG A 236 -17.55 16.04 6.18
N GLY A 237 -16.57 16.85 6.59
CA GLY A 237 -15.97 16.77 7.93
C GLY A 237 -15.17 15.49 8.17
N ILE A 238 -14.67 14.84 7.11
CA ILE A 238 -13.87 13.62 7.21
C ILE A 238 -12.39 14.00 7.37
N GLU A 239 -11.82 13.67 8.53
CA GLU A 239 -10.41 13.94 8.85
C GLU A 239 -9.47 13.10 7.98
N HIS A 240 -8.43 13.74 7.45
CA HIS A 240 -7.40 13.09 6.63
C HIS A 240 -6.14 13.95 6.56
N ASP A 241 -4.97 13.30 6.38
CA ASP A 241 -3.74 13.98 6.04
C ASP A 241 -3.69 14.21 4.52
N TYR A 242 -3.39 15.45 4.09
CA TYR A 242 -3.14 15.79 2.69
C TYR A 242 -1.79 16.46 2.54
N THR A 243 -0.92 15.86 1.73
CA THR A 243 0.42 16.37 1.47
C THR A 243 0.58 16.71 0.00
N VAL A 244 1.03 17.93 -0.27
CA VAL A 244 1.35 18.43 -1.61
C VAL A 244 2.80 18.92 -1.62
N ARG A 245 3.55 18.49 -2.62
CA ARG A 245 4.96 18.85 -2.79
C ARG A 245 5.31 19.10 -4.24
N PRO A 246 6.46 19.81 -4.54
CA PRO A 246 7.00 19.85 -5.88
C PRO A 246 7.22 18.43 -6.43
N GLY A 247 6.71 18.15 -7.62
CA GLY A 247 6.91 16.87 -8.28
C GLY A 247 5.84 16.52 -9.29
N VAL A 248 6.17 15.56 -10.13
CA VAL A 248 5.37 15.05 -11.23
C VAL A 248 5.06 13.57 -11.03
N HIS A 249 4.29 12.96 -11.92
CA HIS A 249 3.90 11.55 -11.88
C HIS A 249 5.07 10.62 -12.24
N ASN A 250 5.98 10.36 -11.29
CA ASN A 250 7.17 9.53 -11.56
C ASN A 250 7.75 8.83 -10.33
N GLY A 251 8.69 7.89 -10.60
CA GLY A 251 9.40 7.12 -9.57
C GLY A 251 10.09 7.95 -8.49
N PRO A 252 10.87 9.00 -8.82
CA PRO A 252 11.49 9.89 -7.82
C PRO A 252 10.48 10.50 -6.84
N TYR A 253 9.31 10.92 -7.31
CA TYR A 253 8.26 11.43 -6.44
C TYR A 253 7.73 10.33 -5.50
N TRP A 254 7.42 9.16 -6.03
CA TRP A 254 6.87 8.05 -5.26
C TRP A 254 7.87 7.47 -4.24
N THR A 255 9.16 7.43 -4.59
CA THR A 255 10.25 7.06 -3.67
C THR A 255 10.28 7.94 -2.42
N ASN A 256 10.02 9.24 -2.58
CA ASN A 256 9.95 10.19 -1.49
C ASN A 256 8.60 10.13 -0.75
N SER A 257 7.50 10.03 -1.48
CA SER A 257 6.14 10.01 -0.94
C SER A 257 5.92 8.88 0.05
N ILE A 258 6.44 7.67 -0.26
CA ILE A 258 6.23 6.51 0.61
C ILE A 258 6.87 6.70 2.00
N ASP A 259 7.92 7.49 2.17
CA ASP A 259 8.51 7.76 3.49
C ASP A 259 7.53 8.54 4.40
N TYR A 260 6.79 9.49 3.85
CA TYR A 260 5.76 10.24 4.60
C TYR A 260 4.54 9.38 4.91
N GLN A 261 4.08 8.60 3.93
CA GLN A 261 2.96 7.67 4.16
C GLN A 261 3.34 6.56 5.14
N TRP A 262 4.60 6.07 5.10
CA TRP A 262 5.10 5.11 6.07
C TRP A 262 5.01 5.62 7.50
N LEU A 263 5.44 6.87 7.74
CA LEU A 263 5.31 7.50 9.05
C LEU A 263 3.84 7.60 9.50
N PHE A 264 2.93 7.92 8.59
CA PHE A 264 1.50 7.97 8.87
C PHE A 264 0.97 6.59 9.29
N PHE A 265 1.25 5.55 8.50
CA PHE A 265 0.79 4.19 8.81
C PHE A 265 1.43 3.65 10.09
N LYS A 266 2.72 3.93 10.32
CA LYS A 266 3.36 3.55 11.58
C LYS A 266 2.64 4.14 12.79
N LYS A 267 2.31 5.45 12.74
CA LYS A 267 1.53 6.10 13.80
C LYS A 267 0.15 5.47 13.99
N PHE A 268 -0.50 5.09 12.90
CA PHE A 268 -1.78 4.37 12.97
C PHE A 268 -1.62 3.03 13.69
N PHE A 269 -0.66 2.20 13.29
CA PHE A 269 -0.41 0.88 13.89
C PHE A 269 0.00 0.96 15.37
N ASP A 270 0.80 1.97 15.75
CA ASP A 270 1.24 2.17 17.13
C ASP A 270 0.09 2.57 18.07
N ARG A 271 -0.91 3.33 17.58
CA ARG A 271 -2.10 3.71 18.34
C ARG A 271 -3.05 2.52 18.55
N SER A 272 -3.18 1.70 17.51
CA SER A 272 -4.10 0.56 17.49
C SER A 272 -3.57 -0.68 18.24
N GLY A 273 -2.29 -0.69 18.57
CA GLY A 273 -1.62 -1.79 19.31
C GLY A 273 -1.55 -1.57 20.82
N ARG A 274 -2.15 -0.47 21.31
CA ARG A 274 -2.31 -0.17 22.75
C ARG A 274 -3.74 -0.47 23.16
#